data_9d604052c7bf968cc0b1ddb0bedf8059
#
_entry.id   9d604052c7bf968cc0b1ddb0bedf8059
#
_cell.length_a   1.000
_cell.length_b   1.000
_cell.length_c   1.000
_cell.angle_alpha   90.00
_cell.angle_beta   90.00
_cell.angle_gamma   90.00
#
_symmetry.space_group_name_H-M   'P 1'
#
loop_
_entity.id
_entity.type
_entity.pdbx_description
1 polymer ?
#
loop_
_entity_poly.entity_id
_entity_poly.type
_entity_poly.pdbx_seq_one_letter_code
_entity_poly.pdbx_strand_id
1 'polypeptide(L)'
;ITFENFKFEDEMYIGIRPEDISLKKDREIQLNVKIDLIENLGFEKIIYSKASDNQIIIKSSENINEKSVIISFSKDKVLFFDKNKNRIR
;
A
#
# COMPACT_ATOMS: atom_id res chain seq x y z
N ILE A 1 15.74 1.90 0.71
CA ILE A 1 14.36 1.72 1.17
C ILE A 1 13.40 2.17 0.09
N THR A 2 12.47 1.31 -0.25
CA THR A 2 11.49 1.58 -1.26
C THR A 2 10.16 1.94 -0.61
N PHE A 3 9.54 3.03 -1.07
CA PHE A 3 8.22 3.44 -0.65
C PHE A 3 7.26 3.29 -1.80
N GLU A 4 6.05 2.85 -1.52
CA GLU A 4 4.98 2.91 -2.49
C GLU A 4 4.40 4.32 -2.48
N ASN A 5 4.29 4.91 -3.66
CA ASN A 5 3.74 6.26 -3.81
C ASN A 5 2.41 6.18 -4.52
N PHE A 6 1.39 6.76 -3.92
CA PHE A 6 0.10 6.86 -4.59
C PHE A 6 -0.54 8.20 -4.29
N LYS A 7 -1.36 8.63 -5.23
CA LYS A 7 -1.99 9.93 -5.18
C LYS A 7 -3.12 9.92 -4.17
N PHE A 8 -3.02 10.74 -3.14
CA PHE A 8 -4.03 10.85 -2.09
C PHE A 8 -5.10 11.88 -2.47
N GLU A 9 -4.66 13.01 -2.97
CA GLU A 9 -5.51 14.09 -3.47
C GLU A 9 -4.88 14.63 -4.74
N ASP A 10 -5.52 15.60 -5.39
CA ASP A 10 -5.03 16.12 -6.67
C ASP A 10 -3.58 16.60 -6.64
N GLU A 11 -3.13 17.09 -5.50
CA GLU A 11 -1.80 17.66 -5.38
C GLU A 11 -0.97 17.02 -4.27
N MET A 12 -1.36 15.80 -3.85
CA MET A 12 -0.70 15.15 -2.73
C MET A 12 -0.46 13.68 -3.01
N TYR A 13 0.73 13.19 -2.67
CA TYR A 13 1.08 11.78 -2.78
C TYR A 13 1.41 11.23 -1.40
N ILE A 14 1.14 9.95 -1.23
CA ILE A 14 1.47 9.22 -0.02
C ILE A 14 2.56 8.20 -0.35
N GLY A 15 3.60 8.17 0.48
CA GLY A 15 4.63 7.14 0.40
C GLY A 15 4.54 6.24 1.62
N ILE A 16 4.56 4.93 1.40
CA ILE A 16 4.54 3.97 2.48
C ILE A 16 5.35 2.73 2.07
N ARG A 17 6.02 2.13 3.02
CA ARG A 17 6.79 0.90 2.75
C ARG A 17 5.85 -0.28 2.63
N PRO A 18 6.10 -1.19 1.67
CA PRO A 18 5.24 -2.36 1.50
C PRO A 18 5.06 -3.20 2.78
N GLU A 19 6.12 -3.31 3.59
CA GLU A 19 6.07 -4.08 4.83
C GLU A 19 5.29 -3.41 5.96
N ASP A 20 4.99 -2.13 5.81
CA ASP A 20 4.19 -1.38 6.80
C ASP A 20 2.69 -1.44 6.49
N ILE A 21 2.31 -2.12 5.42
CA ILE A 21 0.91 -2.26 5.02
C ILE A 21 0.37 -3.57 5.60
N SER A 22 -0.71 -3.46 6.37
CA SER A 22 -1.39 -4.63 6.96
C SER A 22 -2.51 -5.10 6.05
N LEU A 23 -2.73 -6.41 6.00
CA LEU A 23 -3.85 -7.00 5.27
C LEU A 23 -5.10 -7.11 6.14
N LYS A 24 -5.13 -6.40 7.26
CA LYS A 24 -6.24 -6.38 8.21
C LYS A 24 -6.68 -4.95 8.45
N LYS A 25 -7.86 -4.79 9.04
CA LYS A 25 -8.42 -3.48 9.36
C LYS A 25 -7.97 -3.00 10.75
N ASP A 26 -6.71 -3.17 11.06
CA ASP A 26 -6.20 -2.91 12.41
C ASP A 26 -5.40 -1.62 12.54
N ARG A 27 -5.33 -0.82 11.49
CA ARG A 27 -4.62 0.47 11.51
C ARG A 27 -5.57 1.60 11.16
N GLU A 28 -5.11 2.86 11.35
CA GLU A 28 -5.97 4.04 11.22
C GLU A 28 -6.45 4.29 9.80
N ILE A 29 -5.55 4.11 8.81
CA ILE A 29 -5.89 4.39 7.42
C ILE A 29 -6.23 3.08 6.74
N GLN A 30 -7.41 3.01 6.14
CA GLN A 30 -7.89 1.78 5.49
C GLN A 30 -8.24 2.07 4.04
N LEU A 31 -7.88 1.13 3.16
CA LEU A 31 -8.17 1.23 1.74
C LEU A 31 -8.61 -0.13 1.23
N ASN A 32 -9.62 -0.11 0.36
CA ASN A 32 -10.01 -1.30 -0.36
C ASN A 32 -9.18 -1.37 -1.65
N VAL A 33 -8.46 -2.46 -1.85
CA VAL A 33 -7.62 -2.64 -3.02
C VAL A 33 -8.01 -3.90 -3.78
N LYS A 34 -7.85 -3.84 -5.09
CA LYS A 34 -8.06 -4.98 -5.97
C LYS A 34 -6.73 -5.65 -6.21
N ILE A 35 -6.69 -6.96 -6.06
CA ILE A 35 -5.46 -7.72 -6.26
C ILE A 35 -5.32 -8.09 -7.73
N ASP A 36 -4.21 -7.70 -8.34
CA ASP A 36 -3.92 -8.01 -9.73
C ASP A 36 -3.06 -9.25 -9.88
N LEU A 37 -2.06 -9.42 -9.01
CA LEU A 37 -1.09 -10.49 -9.13
C LEU A 37 -0.44 -10.76 -7.78
N ILE A 38 -0.16 -12.01 -7.50
CA ILE A 38 0.60 -12.39 -6.31
C ILE A 38 1.82 -13.20 -6.76
N GLU A 39 2.99 -12.73 -6.37
CA GLU A 39 4.26 -13.40 -6.65
C GLU A 39 4.69 -14.11 -5.38
N ASN A 40 4.80 -15.44 -5.46
CA ASN A 40 5.17 -16.25 -4.31
C ASN A 40 6.69 -16.50 -4.31
N LEU A 41 7.37 -15.98 -3.29
CA LEU A 41 8.81 -16.14 -3.16
C LEU A 41 9.19 -17.19 -2.10
N GLY A 42 8.24 -18.04 -1.73
CA GLY A 42 8.45 -19.05 -0.71
C GLY A 42 7.95 -18.57 0.63
N PHE A 43 8.85 -18.04 1.46
CA PHE A 43 8.46 -17.56 2.80
C PHE A 43 7.75 -16.20 2.76
N GLU A 44 7.81 -15.51 1.63
CA GLU A 44 7.23 -14.18 1.49
C GLU A 44 6.53 -14.08 0.14
N LYS A 45 5.47 -13.29 0.11
CA LYS A 45 4.71 -13.01 -1.10
C LYS A 45 4.73 -11.51 -1.39
N ILE A 46 4.77 -11.19 -2.67
CA ILE A 46 4.63 -9.81 -3.13
C ILE A 46 3.28 -9.72 -3.81
N ILE A 47 2.46 -8.83 -3.30
CA ILE A 47 1.09 -8.65 -3.77
C ILE A 47 0.99 -7.35 -4.55
N TYR A 48 0.64 -7.46 -5.82
CA TYR A 48 0.44 -6.29 -6.69
C TYR A 48 -1.04 -5.98 -6.70
N SER A 49 -1.39 -4.79 -6.24
CA SER A 49 -2.79 -4.38 -6.09
C SER A 49 -3.01 -2.97 -6.59
N LYS A 50 -4.28 -2.59 -6.69
CA LYS A 50 -4.67 -1.24 -7.11
C LYS A 50 -5.76 -0.68 -6.24
N ALA A 51 -5.63 0.61 -5.91
CA ALA A 51 -6.69 1.41 -5.34
C ALA A 51 -6.95 2.54 -6.32
N SER A 52 -8.10 2.52 -6.99
CA SER A 52 -8.38 3.40 -8.12
C SER A 52 -7.30 3.22 -9.20
N ASP A 53 -6.59 4.26 -9.57
CA ASP A 53 -5.55 4.20 -10.60
C ASP A 53 -4.16 4.00 -10.01
N ASN A 54 -4.06 3.85 -8.70
CA ASN A 54 -2.77 3.77 -8.03
C ASN A 54 -2.39 2.32 -7.75
N GLN A 55 -1.18 1.93 -8.15
CA GLN A 55 -0.65 0.62 -7.84
C GLN A 55 -0.06 0.63 -6.43
N ILE A 56 -0.39 -0.41 -5.66
CA ILE A 56 0.12 -0.56 -4.30
C ILE A 56 0.73 -1.93 -4.17
N ILE A 57 2.00 -1.98 -3.77
CA ILE A 57 2.72 -3.24 -3.58
C ILE A 57 2.78 -3.56 -2.10
N ILE A 58 2.41 -4.79 -1.76
CA ILE A 58 2.32 -5.25 -0.38
C ILE A 58 3.23 -6.47 -0.22
N LYS A 59 3.96 -6.54 0.89
CA LYS A 59 4.73 -7.72 1.25
C LYS A 59 4.06 -8.41 2.42
N SER A 60 3.86 -9.71 2.31
CA SER A 60 3.20 -10.48 3.35
C SER A 60 3.57 -11.94 3.27
N SER A 61 3.48 -12.64 4.39
CA SER A 61 3.61 -14.11 4.42
C SER A 61 2.23 -14.77 4.42
N GLU A 62 1.16 -14.01 4.46
CA GLU A 62 -0.19 -14.56 4.52
C GLU A 62 -0.67 -15.05 3.16
N ASN A 63 -1.54 -16.06 3.19
CA ASN A 63 -2.18 -16.57 1.99
C ASN A 63 -3.45 -15.77 1.73
N ILE A 64 -3.61 -15.30 0.49
CA ILE A 64 -4.76 -14.52 0.09
C ILE A 64 -5.39 -15.18 -1.11
N ASN A 65 -6.69 -15.46 -1.01
CA ASN A 65 -7.45 -16.06 -2.11
C ASN A 65 -8.51 -15.11 -2.66
N GLU A 66 -8.70 -13.96 -2.03
CA GLU A 66 -9.70 -12.98 -2.44
C GLU A 66 -9.17 -12.13 -3.60
N LYS A 67 -10.09 -11.61 -4.42
CA LYS A 67 -9.75 -10.71 -5.50
C LYS A 67 -9.58 -9.27 -5.03
N SER A 68 -10.11 -8.95 -3.85
CA SER A 68 -9.95 -7.64 -3.24
C SER A 68 -9.87 -7.80 -1.74
N VAL A 69 -9.16 -6.90 -1.10
CA VAL A 69 -8.99 -6.91 0.35
C VAL A 69 -8.92 -5.49 0.85
N ILE A 70 -9.23 -5.30 2.12
CA ILE A 70 -9.03 -4.02 2.77
C ILE A 70 -7.67 -4.07 3.43
N ILE A 71 -6.80 -3.16 3.01
CA ILE A 71 -5.50 -2.99 3.64
C ILE A 71 -5.56 -1.82 4.61
N SER A 72 -4.66 -1.80 5.56
CA SER A 72 -4.55 -0.68 6.48
C SER A 72 -3.10 -0.38 6.81
N PHE A 73 -2.85 0.84 7.24
CA PHE A 73 -1.52 1.25 7.65
C PHE A 73 -1.63 2.40 8.66
N SER A 74 -0.57 2.52 9.45
CA SER A 74 -0.48 3.55 10.46
C SER A 74 -0.10 4.87 9.85
N LYS A 75 -0.77 5.96 10.25
CA LYS A 75 -0.41 7.28 9.75
C LYS A 75 1.01 7.69 10.17
N ASP A 76 1.54 7.09 11.22
CA ASP A 76 2.91 7.34 11.67
C ASP A 76 3.96 6.80 10.70
N LYS A 77 3.57 5.87 9.83
CA LYS A 77 4.47 5.26 8.85
C LYS A 77 4.33 5.87 7.48
N VAL A 78 3.47 6.85 7.32
CA VAL A 78 3.15 7.47 6.04
C VAL A 78 3.98 8.72 5.85
N LEU A 79 4.52 8.89 4.65
CA LEU A 79 5.17 10.13 4.24
C LEU A 79 4.27 10.82 3.24
N PHE A 80 4.17 12.13 3.35
CA PHE A 80 3.35 12.95 2.45
C PHE A 80 4.25 13.76 1.53
N PHE A 81 3.88 13.83 0.27
CA PHE A 81 4.61 14.57 -0.75
C PHE A 81 3.64 15.49 -1.49
N ASP A 82 4.14 16.65 -1.90
CA ASP A 82 3.33 17.58 -2.70
C ASP A 82 3.29 17.13 -4.18
N LYS A 83 2.66 17.93 -5.03
CA LYS A 83 2.52 17.59 -6.44
C LYS A 83 3.86 17.46 -7.18
N ASN A 84 4.90 18.07 -6.66
CA ASN A 84 6.25 17.98 -7.20
C ASN A 84 7.06 16.88 -6.55
N LYS A 85 6.41 16.07 -5.69
CA LYS A 85 7.01 14.97 -4.95
C LYS A 85 8.04 15.43 -3.94
N ASN A 86 7.92 16.65 -3.43
CA ASN A 86 8.70 17.13 -2.30
C ASN A 86 8.00 16.72 -1.00
N ARG A 87 8.79 16.27 -0.03
CA ARG A 87 8.22 15.80 1.23
C ARG A 87 7.57 16.95 2.00
N ILE A 88 6.36 16.70 2.48
CA ILE A 88 5.61 17.60 3.33
C ILE A 88 5.73 17.08 4.76
N ARG A 89 6.02 17.99 5.68
CA ARG A 89 6.12 17.63 7.10
C ARG A 89 4.83 17.90 7.84
#